data_3f11804fdca202710d4e7bc25a4e8215
#
_entry.id   3f11804fdca202710d4e7bc25a4e8215
#
_cell.length_a   1.000
_cell.length_b   1.000
_cell.length_c   1.000
_cell.angle_alpha   90.00
_cell.angle_beta   90.00
_cell.angle_gamma   90.00
#
_symmetry.space_group_name_H-M   'P 1'
#
loop_
_entity.id
_entity.type
_entity.pdbx_description
1 polymer ?
#
loop_
_entity_poly.entity_id
_entity_poly.type
_entity_poly.pdbx_seq_one_letter_code
_entity_poly.pdbx_strand_id
1 'polypeptide(L)'
;MKKWIAALVLIAVLLLGYLAAGPFLTVNAIRAAVKEGNTGELSKHIDFAQVRLSLKAQVDGYLIRRAGPSVQSSVLGAIGLSLASTVTGTAVDAIATPVGIGAVLEGRKVFKRFDGSGAGRDTYAPVEPAEPLKHLSYRFESPSRFTATVNNADGDPVVFVLTRDGLSWQVTDIRLPLDKMLP
;
A
#
# COMPACT_ATOMS: atom_id res chain seq x y z
N MET A 1 -45.74 6.89 17.22
CA MET A 1 -45.10 6.81 15.88
C MET A 1 -43.94 7.78 15.74
N LYS A 2 -44.08 9.08 16.01
CA LYS A 2 -42.99 10.08 15.86
C LYS A 2 -41.68 9.74 16.62
N LYS A 3 -41.78 9.17 17.84
CA LYS A 3 -40.63 8.81 18.69
C LYS A 3 -39.81 7.67 18.08
N TRP A 4 -40.45 6.69 17.42
CA TRP A 4 -39.80 5.57 16.78
C TRP A 4 -39.08 5.99 15.47
N ILE A 5 -39.68 6.94 14.73
CA ILE A 5 -39.07 7.53 13.54
C ILE A 5 -37.81 8.31 13.95
N ALA A 6 -37.89 9.12 15.02
CA ALA A 6 -36.74 9.85 15.53
C ALA A 6 -35.61 8.91 15.98
N ALA A 7 -35.95 7.79 16.66
CA ALA A 7 -34.96 6.79 17.06
C ALA A 7 -34.30 6.11 15.83
N LEU A 8 -35.06 5.74 14.81
CA LEU A 8 -34.55 5.17 13.56
C LEU A 8 -33.62 6.13 12.83
N VAL A 9 -34.00 7.41 12.73
CA VAL A 9 -33.16 8.45 12.12
C VAL A 9 -31.85 8.62 12.89
N LEU A 10 -31.91 8.65 14.22
CA LEU A 10 -30.73 8.76 15.06
C LEU A 10 -29.78 7.57 14.85
N ILE A 11 -30.30 6.35 14.82
CA ILE A 11 -29.51 5.14 14.55
C ILE A 11 -28.89 5.19 13.15
N ALA A 12 -29.63 5.62 12.14
CA ALA A 12 -29.12 5.77 10.78
C ALA A 12 -28.00 6.80 10.71
N VAL A 13 -28.11 7.94 11.39
CA VAL A 13 -27.06 8.97 11.44
C VAL A 13 -25.82 8.46 12.16
N LEU A 14 -25.97 7.73 13.27
CA LEU A 14 -24.85 7.11 13.99
C LEU A 14 -24.14 6.06 13.15
N LEU A 15 -24.87 5.23 12.40
CA LEU A 15 -24.30 4.26 11.48
C LEU A 15 -23.53 4.93 10.33
N LEU A 16 -24.10 5.97 9.74
CA LEU A 16 -23.43 6.73 8.68
C LEU A 16 -22.16 7.42 9.23
N GLY A 17 -22.21 7.99 10.41
CA GLY A 17 -21.04 8.57 11.08
C GLY A 17 -19.95 7.53 11.33
N TYR A 18 -20.32 6.34 11.82
CA TYR A 18 -19.38 5.23 12.03
C TYR A 18 -18.74 4.77 10.72
N LEU A 19 -19.53 4.61 9.66
CA LEU A 19 -19.03 4.22 8.32
C LEU A 19 -18.07 5.25 7.74
N ALA A 20 -18.34 6.53 7.93
CA ALA A 20 -17.48 7.60 7.47
C ALA A 20 -16.18 7.73 8.30
N ALA A 21 -16.23 7.43 9.60
CA ALA A 21 -15.05 7.46 10.49
C ALA A 21 -14.16 6.23 10.30
N GLY A 22 -14.70 5.10 9.83
CA GLY A 22 -14.04 3.81 9.74
C GLY A 22 -12.65 3.84 9.08
N PRO A 23 -12.46 4.41 7.88
CA PRO A 23 -11.16 4.42 7.23
C PRO A 23 -10.11 5.24 8.01
N PHE A 24 -10.50 6.31 8.68
CA PHE A 24 -9.59 7.10 9.51
C PHE A 24 -9.14 6.31 10.75
N LEU A 25 -10.04 5.54 11.36
CA LEU A 25 -9.71 4.65 12.48
C LEU A 25 -8.72 3.58 12.03
N THR A 26 -8.95 2.98 10.86
CA THR A 26 -8.04 1.98 10.28
C THR A 26 -6.66 2.57 9.99
N VAL A 27 -6.57 3.76 9.38
CA VAL A 27 -5.28 4.42 9.14
C VAL A 27 -4.55 4.73 10.44
N ASN A 28 -5.26 5.18 11.47
CA ASN A 28 -4.66 5.45 12.78
C ASN A 28 -4.18 4.16 13.46
N ALA A 29 -4.93 3.06 13.35
CA ALA A 29 -4.52 1.76 13.87
C ALA A 29 -3.27 1.24 13.15
N ILE A 30 -3.21 1.37 11.82
CA ILE A 30 -2.01 1.04 11.03
C ILE A 30 -0.81 1.87 11.49
N ARG A 31 -0.99 3.19 11.67
CA ARG A 31 0.07 4.08 12.15
C ARG A 31 0.60 3.68 13.52
N ALA A 32 -0.29 3.34 14.45
CA ALA A 32 0.08 2.87 15.78
C ALA A 32 0.85 1.54 15.69
N ALA A 33 0.32 0.58 14.94
CA ALA A 33 0.93 -0.73 14.74
C ALA A 33 2.35 -0.64 14.12
N VAL A 34 2.54 0.25 13.14
CA VAL A 34 3.87 0.51 12.53
C VAL A 34 4.82 1.11 13.56
N LYS A 35 4.37 2.14 14.32
CA LYS A 35 5.19 2.80 15.33
C LYS A 35 5.62 1.86 16.46
N GLU A 36 4.78 0.91 16.81
CA GLU A 36 5.02 -0.10 17.85
C GLU A 36 5.74 -1.35 17.31
N GLY A 37 5.94 -1.47 15.99
CA GLY A 37 6.47 -2.66 15.35
C GLY A 37 5.54 -3.89 15.50
N ASN A 38 4.24 -3.67 15.74
CA ASN A 38 3.26 -4.71 15.98
C ASN A 38 2.73 -5.28 14.66
N THR A 39 3.43 -6.28 14.12
CA THR A 39 3.07 -6.93 12.86
C THR A 39 1.75 -7.68 12.92
N GLY A 40 1.36 -8.19 14.09
CA GLY A 40 0.10 -8.88 14.30
C GLY A 40 -1.10 -7.93 14.16
N GLU A 41 -1.01 -6.74 14.74
CA GLU A 41 -2.05 -5.72 14.62
C GLU A 41 -2.12 -5.17 13.20
N LEU A 42 -0.96 -4.94 12.57
CA LEU A 42 -0.88 -4.50 11.19
C LEU A 42 -1.60 -5.47 10.25
N SER A 43 -1.47 -6.78 10.50
CA SER A 43 -2.08 -7.83 9.68
C SER A 43 -3.61 -7.84 9.71
N LYS A 44 -4.24 -7.26 10.73
CA LYS A 44 -5.71 -7.16 10.80
C LYS A 44 -6.27 -6.09 9.86
N HIS A 45 -5.45 -5.10 9.52
CA HIS A 45 -5.85 -3.93 8.74
C HIS A 45 -5.38 -3.95 7.29
N ILE A 46 -4.66 -5.00 6.88
CA ILE A 46 -4.12 -5.13 5.52
C ILE A 46 -4.49 -6.49 4.94
N ASP A 47 -5.11 -6.50 3.78
CA ASP A 47 -5.29 -7.70 2.96
C ASP A 47 -4.03 -7.93 2.13
N PHE A 48 -3.10 -8.71 2.68
CA PHE A 48 -1.82 -9.00 2.01
C PHE A 48 -1.99 -9.75 0.69
N ALA A 49 -3.05 -10.56 0.54
CA ALA A 49 -3.30 -11.28 -0.71
C ALA A 49 -3.68 -10.32 -1.83
N GLN A 50 -4.59 -9.38 -1.56
CA GLN A 50 -4.99 -8.36 -2.53
C GLN A 50 -3.86 -7.38 -2.83
N VAL A 51 -3.14 -6.92 -1.81
CA VAL A 51 -1.98 -6.02 -1.99
C VAL A 51 -0.91 -6.68 -2.86
N ARG A 52 -0.61 -7.97 -2.64
CA ARG A 52 0.35 -8.72 -3.47
C ARG A 52 -0.08 -8.80 -4.93
N LEU A 53 -1.35 -9.15 -5.17
CA LEU A 53 -1.90 -9.22 -6.52
C LEU A 53 -1.85 -7.86 -7.22
N SER A 54 -2.21 -6.81 -6.52
CA SER A 54 -2.16 -5.44 -7.04
C SER A 54 -0.74 -4.99 -7.37
N LEU A 55 0.21 -5.19 -6.47
CA LEU A 55 1.62 -4.85 -6.71
C LEU A 55 2.20 -5.62 -7.88
N LYS A 56 1.93 -6.93 -8.00
CA LYS A 56 2.35 -7.73 -9.16
C LYS A 56 1.78 -7.16 -10.46
N ALA A 57 0.50 -6.86 -10.50
CA ALA A 57 -0.14 -6.28 -11.68
C ALA A 57 0.45 -4.92 -12.08
N GLN A 58 0.81 -4.08 -11.10
CA GLN A 58 1.45 -2.80 -11.36
C GLN A 58 2.85 -2.96 -11.96
N VAL A 59 3.66 -3.88 -11.41
CA VAL A 59 5.01 -4.16 -11.89
C VAL A 59 4.97 -4.80 -13.27
N ASP A 60 4.12 -5.79 -13.50
CA ASP A 60 3.95 -6.43 -14.81
C ASP A 60 3.51 -5.40 -15.86
N GLY A 61 2.54 -4.55 -15.52
CA GLY A 61 2.11 -3.46 -16.39
C GLY A 61 3.21 -2.45 -16.68
N TYR A 62 4.07 -2.15 -15.70
CA TYR A 62 5.24 -1.29 -15.90
C TYR A 62 6.25 -1.93 -16.87
N LEU A 63 6.62 -3.20 -16.65
CA LEU A 63 7.55 -3.94 -17.50
C LEU A 63 7.06 -4.03 -18.95
N ILE A 64 5.77 -4.32 -19.13
CA ILE A 64 5.17 -4.41 -20.47
C ILE A 64 5.26 -3.05 -21.19
N ARG A 65 4.94 -1.95 -20.50
CA ARG A 65 5.05 -0.61 -21.09
C ARG A 65 6.48 -0.23 -21.46
N ARG A 66 7.45 -0.57 -20.61
CA ARG A 66 8.88 -0.28 -20.83
C ARG A 66 9.48 -1.11 -21.97
N ALA A 67 9.08 -2.37 -22.10
CA ALA A 67 9.57 -3.26 -23.13
C ALA A 67 9.20 -2.80 -24.55
N GLY A 68 8.06 -2.11 -24.70
CA GLY A 68 7.59 -1.64 -26.00
C GLY A 68 6.99 -2.73 -26.89
N PRO A 69 6.31 -2.34 -27.99
CA PRO A 69 5.58 -3.28 -28.85
C PRO A 69 6.45 -4.31 -29.56
N SER A 70 7.67 -3.93 -29.92
CA SER A 70 8.62 -4.80 -30.66
C SER A 70 9.11 -5.98 -29.79
N VAL A 71 9.28 -5.76 -28.49
CA VAL A 71 9.69 -6.82 -27.55
C VAL A 71 8.51 -7.73 -27.24
N GLN A 72 7.33 -7.17 -27.07
CA GLN A 72 6.09 -7.91 -26.78
C GLN A 72 5.70 -8.87 -27.89
N SER A 73 5.97 -8.52 -29.16
CA SER A 73 5.64 -9.33 -30.34
C SER A 73 6.69 -10.40 -30.66
N SER A 74 7.85 -10.39 -30.02
CA SER A 74 8.92 -11.38 -30.26
C SER A 74 8.87 -12.52 -29.24
N VAL A 75 9.18 -13.74 -29.67
CA VAL A 75 9.24 -14.93 -28.81
C VAL A 75 10.30 -14.76 -27.71
N LEU A 76 11.47 -14.23 -28.07
CA LEU A 76 12.57 -13.99 -27.12
C LEU A 76 12.19 -12.87 -26.12
N GLY A 77 11.47 -11.85 -26.59
CA GLY A 77 10.95 -10.80 -25.73
C GLY A 77 9.91 -11.31 -24.73
N ALA A 78 9.01 -12.19 -25.15
CA ALA A 78 8.03 -12.81 -24.27
C ALA A 78 8.71 -13.67 -23.19
N ILE A 79 9.75 -14.43 -23.52
CA ILE A 79 10.54 -15.20 -22.54
C ILE A 79 11.28 -14.25 -21.59
N GLY A 80 11.90 -13.19 -22.09
CA GLY A 80 12.60 -12.19 -21.29
C GLY A 80 11.66 -11.50 -20.29
N LEU A 81 10.46 -11.10 -20.73
CA LEU A 81 9.42 -10.52 -19.88
C LEU A 81 8.95 -11.50 -18.80
N SER A 82 8.76 -12.78 -19.16
CA SER A 82 8.34 -13.81 -18.20
C SER A 82 9.39 -14.02 -17.09
N LEU A 83 10.68 -14.03 -17.46
CA LEU A 83 11.76 -14.13 -16.48
C LEU A 83 11.85 -12.89 -15.60
N ALA A 84 11.74 -11.69 -16.19
CA ALA A 84 11.74 -10.44 -15.44
C ALA A 84 10.56 -10.37 -14.47
N SER A 85 9.38 -10.78 -14.90
CA SER A 85 8.17 -10.84 -14.06
C SER A 85 8.33 -11.84 -12.90
N THR A 86 9.03 -12.95 -13.09
CA THR A 86 9.32 -13.92 -12.04
C THR A 86 10.25 -13.34 -10.98
N VAL A 87 11.34 -12.68 -11.39
CA VAL A 87 12.29 -12.04 -10.46
C VAL A 87 11.63 -10.91 -9.67
N THR A 88 10.88 -10.04 -10.33
CA THR A 88 10.13 -8.97 -9.67
C THR A 88 9.00 -9.50 -8.80
N GLY A 89 8.40 -10.64 -9.16
CA GLY A 89 7.40 -11.32 -8.34
C GLY A 89 7.93 -11.69 -6.95
N THR A 90 9.17 -12.19 -6.85
CA THR A 90 9.79 -12.50 -5.56
C THR A 90 10.06 -11.24 -4.71
N ALA A 91 10.42 -10.13 -5.35
CA ALA A 91 10.57 -8.84 -4.67
C ALA A 91 9.24 -8.31 -4.13
N VAL A 92 8.16 -8.41 -4.94
CA VAL A 92 6.80 -8.06 -4.49
C VAL A 92 6.37 -8.94 -3.32
N ASP A 93 6.65 -10.24 -3.36
CA ASP A 93 6.31 -11.17 -2.28
C ASP A 93 7.04 -10.81 -0.96
N ALA A 94 8.26 -10.31 -1.03
CA ALA A 94 9.00 -9.83 0.14
C ALA A 94 8.44 -8.51 0.70
N ILE A 95 7.99 -7.59 -0.17
CA ILE A 95 7.39 -6.31 0.23
C ILE A 95 5.97 -6.51 0.76
N ALA A 96 5.19 -7.39 0.14
CA ALA A 96 3.82 -7.69 0.55
C ALA A 96 3.77 -8.60 1.79
N THR A 97 4.58 -8.27 2.79
CA THR A 97 4.61 -8.88 4.13
C THR A 97 4.40 -7.79 5.18
N PRO A 98 3.98 -8.14 6.41
CA PRO A 98 3.83 -7.15 7.48
C PRO A 98 5.11 -6.32 7.71
N VAL A 99 6.28 -6.96 7.65
CA VAL A 99 7.57 -6.30 7.82
C VAL A 99 7.90 -5.41 6.63
N GLY A 100 7.68 -5.88 5.40
CA GLY A 100 7.93 -5.12 4.16
C GLY A 100 7.04 -3.89 4.06
N ILE A 101 5.74 -4.04 4.31
CA ILE A 101 4.80 -2.92 4.30
C ILE A 101 5.12 -1.93 5.43
N GLY A 102 5.47 -2.41 6.62
CA GLY A 102 5.95 -1.56 7.71
C GLY A 102 7.14 -0.70 7.27
N ALA A 103 8.13 -1.29 6.61
CA ALA A 103 9.29 -0.59 6.09
C ALA A 103 8.95 0.46 5.01
N VAL A 104 7.98 0.16 4.13
CA VAL A 104 7.46 1.13 3.13
C VAL A 104 6.75 2.29 3.83
N LEU A 105 5.93 2.00 4.84
CA LEU A 105 5.21 3.01 5.62
C LEU A 105 6.16 3.90 6.45
N GLU A 106 7.28 3.36 6.90
CA GLU A 106 8.35 4.11 7.57
C GLU A 106 9.19 4.96 6.59
N GLY A 107 8.90 4.91 5.29
CA GLY A 107 9.66 5.64 4.27
C GLY A 107 11.07 5.10 4.04
N ARG A 108 11.37 3.88 4.51
CA ARG A 108 12.67 3.27 4.26
C ARG A 108 12.82 2.99 2.77
N LYS A 109 14.00 3.24 2.22
CA LYS A 109 14.34 2.92 0.83
C LYS A 109 14.46 1.40 0.64
N VAL A 110 13.34 0.69 0.65
CA VAL A 110 13.30 -0.77 0.53
C VAL A 110 13.89 -1.20 -0.83
N PHE A 111 13.76 -0.37 -1.86
CA PHE A 111 14.22 -0.66 -3.21
C PHE A 111 15.73 -0.59 -3.41
N LYS A 112 16.51 0.15 -2.61
CA LYS A 112 17.98 0.15 -2.69
C LYS A 112 18.64 -1.20 -2.35
N ARG A 113 17.90 -2.13 -1.77
CA ARG A 113 18.39 -3.48 -1.48
C ARG A 113 18.36 -4.42 -2.68
N PHE A 114 17.63 -4.08 -3.72
CA PHE A 114 17.44 -4.96 -4.89
C PHE A 114 18.41 -4.67 -6.04
N ASP A 115 19.11 -3.54 -6.04
CA ASP A 115 20.10 -3.19 -7.06
C ASP A 115 21.52 -3.75 -6.81
N GLY A 116 21.67 -4.59 -5.78
CA GLY A 116 22.95 -5.22 -5.46
C GLY A 116 24.03 -4.27 -4.91
N SER A 117 23.78 -2.97 -4.84
CA SER A 117 24.76 -1.97 -4.37
C SER A 117 24.79 -1.81 -2.85
N GLY A 118 23.90 -2.51 -2.13
CA GLY A 118 23.70 -2.37 -0.70
C GLY A 118 24.43 -3.36 0.21
N ALA A 119 25.32 -4.20 -0.32
CA ALA A 119 26.10 -5.13 0.49
C ALA A 119 27.36 -4.46 1.07
N GLY A 120 27.19 -3.49 1.92
CA GLY A 120 28.31 -2.93 2.68
C GLY A 120 28.21 -1.43 2.89
N ARG A 121 27.66 -1.06 3.99
CA ARG A 121 27.86 0.09 4.87
C ARG A 121 26.54 0.59 5.45
N ASP A 122 26.58 0.71 6.78
CA ASP A 122 25.56 1.32 7.64
C ASP A 122 24.35 0.49 8.07
N THR A 123 24.66 -0.66 8.67
CA THR A 123 23.65 -1.42 9.46
C THR A 123 23.40 -0.76 10.84
N TYR A 124 24.07 0.33 11.18
CA TYR A 124 24.05 0.96 12.52
C TYR A 124 23.92 2.48 12.54
N ALA A 125 23.53 3.13 11.46
CA ALA A 125 23.11 4.51 11.60
C ALA A 125 21.79 4.53 12.38
N PRO A 126 21.66 5.23 13.52
CA PRO A 126 20.37 5.47 14.15
C PRO A 126 19.57 6.33 13.16
N VAL A 127 18.67 5.65 12.44
CA VAL A 127 17.67 6.35 11.63
C VAL A 127 16.76 7.02 12.65
N GLU A 128 16.77 8.36 12.68
CA GLU A 128 15.71 9.11 13.35
C GLU A 128 14.38 8.45 13.00
N PRO A 129 13.52 8.14 14.00
CA PRO A 129 12.23 7.52 13.71
C PRO A 129 11.48 8.46 12.79
N ALA A 130 11.51 8.16 11.49
CA ALA A 130 10.68 8.87 10.54
C ALA A 130 9.25 8.72 11.06
N GLU A 131 8.59 9.83 11.38
CA GLU A 131 7.19 9.78 11.82
C GLU A 131 6.41 9.09 10.71
N PRO A 132 5.97 7.83 10.92
CA PRO A 132 5.30 7.09 9.88
C PRO A 132 4.03 7.87 9.50
N LEU A 133 3.86 8.06 8.20
CA LEU A 133 2.67 8.74 7.65
C LEU A 133 2.54 10.22 8.06
N LYS A 134 3.63 10.97 8.13
CA LYS A 134 3.61 12.42 8.24
C LYS A 134 3.02 13.02 6.96
N HIS A 135 2.10 13.97 7.12
CA HIS A 135 1.42 14.66 6.00
C HIS A 135 0.59 13.74 5.07
N LEU A 136 -0.28 12.91 5.67
CA LEU A 136 -1.27 12.16 4.90
C LEU A 136 -2.32 13.08 4.30
N SER A 137 -2.57 12.90 3.02
CA SER A 137 -3.78 13.42 2.37
C SER A 137 -4.81 12.31 2.20
N TYR A 138 -6.07 12.64 2.46
CA TYR A 138 -7.18 11.69 2.49
C TYR A 138 -8.21 12.04 1.44
N ARG A 139 -8.76 11.00 0.79
CA ARG A 139 -9.85 11.18 -0.17
C ARG A 139 -10.80 9.99 -0.16
N PHE A 140 -12.10 10.24 -0.11
CA PHE A 140 -13.11 9.25 -0.45
C PHE A 140 -13.25 9.18 -1.97
N GLU A 141 -13.00 8.00 -2.56
CA GLU A 141 -13.28 7.74 -3.98
C GLU A 141 -14.72 7.25 -4.15
N SER A 142 -15.25 6.52 -3.15
CA SER A 142 -16.62 6.04 -3.08
C SER A 142 -17.01 5.74 -1.62
N PRO A 143 -18.27 5.39 -1.31
CA PRO A 143 -18.67 4.97 0.03
C PRO A 143 -17.96 3.72 0.55
N SER A 144 -17.34 2.93 -0.34
CA SER A 144 -16.59 1.71 0.01
C SER A 144 -15.10 1.80 -0.34
N ARG A 145 -14.62 2.94 -0.83
CA ARG A 145 -13.24 3.10 -1.25
C ARG A 145 -12.67 4.44 -0.78
N PHE A 146 -11.57 4.36 -0.08
CA PHE A 146 -10.89 5.49 0.53
C PHE A 146 -9.40 5.43 0.21
N THR A 147 -8.78 6.56 -0.06
CA THR A 147 -7.35 6.63 -0.32
C THR A 147 -6.65 7.49 0.73
N ALA A 148 -5.48 7.02 1.15
CA ALA A 148 -4.55 7.77 1.97
C ALA A 148 -3.24 7.88 1.19
N THR A 149 -2.81 9.10 0.88
CA THR A 149 -1.59 9.36 0.13
C THR A 149 -0.51 9.90 1.06
N VAL A 150 0.67 9.32 0.99
CA VAL A 150 1.88 9.76 1.70
C VAL A 150 2.98 9.98 0.67
N ASN A 151 3.83 10.97 0.90
CA ASN A 151 5.03 11.12 0.08
C ASN A 151 6.18 10.29 0.69
N ASN A 152 6.89 9.55 -0.17
CA ASN A 152 8.09 8.83 0.22
C ASN A 152 9.25 9.81 0.52
N ALA A 153 10.41 9.29 0.88
CA ALA A 153 11.60 10.09 1.17
C ALA A 153 12.09 10.94 -0.03
N ASP A 154 11.73 10.56 -1.24
CA ASP A 154 12.08 11.27 -2.49
C ASP A 154 10.98 12.28 -2.91
N GLY A 155 9.91 12.41 -2.11
CA GLY A 155 8.77 13.31 -2.38
C GLY A 155 7.71 12.72 -3.31
N ASP A 156 7.83 11.47 -3.72
CA ASP A 156 6.89 10.84 -4.63
C ASP A 156 5.67 10.25 -3.88
N PRO A 157 4.47 10.39 -4.44
CA PRO A 157 3.26 9.95 -3.79
C PRO A 157 3.12 8.43 -3.83
N VAL A 158 2.95 7.83 -2.66
CA VAL A 158 2.51 6.44 -2.47
C VAL A 158 1.07 6.48 -1.99
N VAL A 159 0.16 5.81 -2.71
CA VAL A 159 -1.27 5.84 -2.42
C VAL A 159 -1.70 4.49 -1.85
N PHE A 160 -2.18 4.51 -0.62
CA PHE A 160 -2.81 3.36 0.04
C PHE A 160 -4.31 3.40 -0.24
N VAL A 161 -4.84 2.35 -0.82
CA VAL A 161 -6.27 2.21 -1.11
C VAL A 161 -6.88 1.30 -0.07
N LEU A 162 -7.82 1.85 0.69
CA LEU A 162 -8.62 1.11 1.65
C LEU A 162 -9.97 0.77 1.02
N THR A 163 -10.35 -0.47 1.13
CA THR A 163 -11.66 -0.95 0.70
C THR A 163 -12.45 -1.43 1.91
N ARG A 164 -13.73 -1.14 1.90
CA ARG A 164 -14.65 -1.57 2.94
C ARG A 164 -15.23 -2.94 2.60
N ASP A 165 -15.08 -3.86 3.54
CA ASP A 165 -15.78 -5.15 3.54
C ASP A 165 -16.69 -5.22 4.76
N GLY A 166 -18.00 -5.21 4.52
CA GLY A 166 -18.99 -5.07 5.59
C GLY A 166 -18.82 -3.77 6.40
N LEU A 167 -18.43 -3.91 7.66
CA LEU A 167 -18.16 -2.79 8.59
C LEU A 167 -16.67 -2.52 8.76
N SER A 168 -15.81 -3.37 8.23
CA SER A 168 -14.35 -3.27 8.35
C SER A 168 -13.74 -2.57 7.15
N TRP A 169 -12.64 -1.87 7.38
CA TRP A 169 -11.81 -1.27 6.34
C TRP A 169 -10.44 -1.92 6.36
N GLN A 170 -9.94 -2.30 5.19
CA GLN A 170 -8.61 -2.89 5.03
C GLN A 170 -7.90 -2.27 3.83
N VAL A 171 -6.57 -2.17 3.92
CA VAL A 171 -5.74 -1.82 2.76
C VAL A 171 -5.74 -3.01 1.81
N THR A 172 -6.20 -2.78 0.59
CA THR A 172 -6.29 -3.80 -0.46
C THR A 172 -5.38 -3.52 -1.65
N ASP A 173 -4.86 -2.28 -1.76
CA ASP A 173 -3.99 -1.88 -2.85
C ASP A 173 -2.99 -0.82 -2.35
N ILE A 174 -1.76 -0.86 -2.87
CA ILE A 174 -0.73 0.15 -2.66
C ILE A 174 -0.23 0.56 -4.04
N ARG A 175 -0.52 1.79 -4.46
CA ARG A 175 -0.09 2.32 -5.74
C ARG A 175 1.25 3.00 -5.59
N LEU A 176 2.24 2.48 -6.30
CA LEU A 176 3.62 2.97 -6.29
C LEU A 176 3.87 3.86 -7.52
N PRO A 177 4.65 4.93 -7.41
CA PRO A 177 5.06 5.76 -8.54
C PRO A 177 6.21 5.10 -9.31
N LEU A 178 5.97 3.92 -9.93
CA LEU A 178 6.99 3.07 -10.53
C LEU A 178 7.79 3.79 -11.62
N ASP A 179 7.17 4.68 -12.39
CA ASP A 179 7.85 5.44 -13.44
C ASP A 179 8.92 6.40 -12.91
N LYS A 180 8.89 6.71 -11.60
CA LYS A 180 9.87 7.58 -10.92
C LYS A 180 10.85 6.78 -10.05
N MET A 181 10.43 5.60 -9.58
CA MET A 181 11.22 4.75 -8.68
C MET A 181 12.16 3.81 -9.42
N LEU A 182 11.82 3.46 -10.65
CA LEU A 182 12.60 2.54 -11.50
C LEU A 182 13.13 3.32 -12.72
N PRO A 183 14.44 3.27 -13.00
CA PRO A 183 15.09 3.98 -14.12
C PRO A 183 14.65 3.47 -15.49
#